data_b87d5c4dbbc1901797fc68960c55a546
#
_entry.id   b87d5c4dbbc1901797fc68960c55a546
#
_cell.length_a   1.000
_cell.length_b   1.000
_cell.length_c   1.000
_cell.angle_alpha   90.00
_cell.angle_beta   90.00
_cell.angle_gamma   90.00
#
_symmetry.space_group_name_H-M   'P 1'
#
loop_
_entity.id
_entity.type
_entity.pdbx_description
1 polymer ?
#
loop_
_entity_poly.entity_id
_entity_poly.type
_entity_poly.pdbx_seq_one_letter_code
_entity_poly.pdbx_strand_id
1 'polypeptide(L)'
;MLSMSDTPIEGVLKYFADRGISVAFLVPTPTGYKKSIMDAIAPFRSFLLENGIHNYDEQKQGPDFKVTFPACFVLPDKIVETSASLYRPCTKQGDPRVWFAGLKSYCNPCNLLGIVTDKKKLYILNLSLPAIHESLQPWKLSTISPQFTDNETEAQ
;
A
#
# COMPACT_ATOMS: atom_id res chain seq x y z
N MET A 1 -8.01 -3.25 25.76
CA MET A 1 -6.57 -3.00 25.97
C MET A 1 -5.74 -4.02 25.20
N LEU A 2 -4.73 -3.56 24.50
CA LEU A 2 -3.82 -4.48 23.82
C LEU A 2 -2.95 -5.22 24.84
N SER A 3 -2.70 -6.50 24.60
CA SER A 3 -1.77 -7.23 25.44
C SER A 3 -0.35 -6.72 25.20
N MET A 4 0.57 -7.08 26.07
CA MET A 4 1.96 -6.65 25.91
C MET A 4 2.62 -7.21 24.66
N SER A 5 2.09 -8.30 24.09
CA SER A 5 2.58 -8.87 22.85
C SER A 5 1.96 -8.23 21.60
N ASP A 6 0.89 -7.43 21.77
CA ASP A 6 0.21 -6.82 20.65
C ASP A 6 0.82 -5.45 20.35
N THR A 7 1.40 -5.31 19.15
CA THR A 7 1.89 -4.03 18.67
C THR A 7 0.82 -3.39 17.80
N PRO A 8 0.90 -2.09 17.54
CA PRO A 8 -0.02 -1.46 16.58
C PRO A 8 0.02 -2.14 15.22
N ILE A 9 1.20 -2.60 14.78
CA ILE A 9 1.33 -3.31 13.51
C ILE A 9 0.56 -4.63 13.54
N GLU A 10 0.71 -5.41 14.61
CA GLU A 10 0.02 -6.69 14.73
C GLU A 10 -1.50 -6.50 14.72
N GLY A 11 -1.99 -5.46 15.38
CA GLY A 11 -3.42 -5.15 15.39
C GLY A 11 -3.94 -4.83 14.00
N VAL A 12 -3.18 -4.06 13.21
CA VAL A 12 -3.56 -3.73 11.85
C VAL A 12 -3.60 -4.97 10.97
N LEU A 13 -2.56 -5.81 11.07
CA LEU A 13 -2.48 -7.03 10.26
C LEU A 13 -3.61 -7.98 10.61
N LYS A 14 -3.94 -8.12 11.90
CA LYS A 14 -5.06 -8.96 12.33
C LYS A 14 -6.39 -8.42 11.81
N TYR A 15 -6.57 -7.11 11.83
CA TYR A 15 -7.79 -6.49 11.31
C TYR A 15 -8.06 -6.92 9.86
N PHE A 16 -7.04 -6.83 9.00
CA PHE A 16 -7.20 -7.21 7.60
C PHE A 16 -7.29 -8.73 7.41
N ALA A 17 -6.51 -9.50 8.17
CA ALA A 17 -6.54 -10.95 8.08
C ALA A 17 -7.92 -11.49 8.46
N ASP A 18 -8.53 -10.95 9.51
CA ASP A 18 -9.85 -11.37 9.96
C ASP A 18 -10.93 -11.13 8.90
N ARG A 19 -10.67 -10.22 7.97
CA ARG A 19 -11.60 -9.87 6.89
C ARG A 19 -11.20 -10.46 5.54
N GLY A 20 -10.19 -11.33 5.54
CA GLY A 20 -9.73 -11.98 4.32
C GLY A 20 -9.03 -11.03 3.35
N ILE A 21 -8.48 -9.93 3.85
CA ILE A 21 -7.80 -8.93 3.03
C ILE A 21 -6.30 -9.14 3.11
N SER A 22 -5.67 -9.32 1.95
CA SER A 22 -4.21 -9.48 1.85
C SER A 22 -3.52 -8.12 1.94
N VAL A 23 -2.38 -8.10 2.63
CA VAL A 23 -1.56 -6.90 2.77
C VAL A 23 -0.21 -7.16 2.12
N ALA A 24 0.20 -6.29 1.22
CA ALA A 24 1.56 -6.30 0.67
C ALA A 24 2.40 -5.27 1.41
N PHE A 25 3.71 -5.49 1.46
CA PHE A 25 4.62 -4.63 2.21
C PHE A 25 5.68 -4.01 1.32
N LEU A 26 5.98 -2.75 1.59
CA LEU A 26 7.07 -2.02 0.93
C LEU A 26 7.84 -1.23 1.99
N VAL A 27 9.16 -1.14 1.80
CA VAL A 27 10.02 -0.36 2.69
C VAL A 27 10.92 0.52 1.83
N PRO A 28 10.73 1.85 1.86
CA PRO A 28 11.64 2.72 1.12
C PRO A 28 13.03 2.72 1.77
N THR A 29 14.04 2.41 0.98
CA THR A 29 15.42 2.49 1.44
C THR A 29 15.87 3.95 1.48
N PRO A 30 16.89 4.31 2.28
CA PRO A 30 17.37 5.69 2.32
C PRO A 30 17.76 6.24 0.94
N THR A 31 18.48 5.44 0.14
CA THR A 31 18.90 5.86 -1.19
C THR A 31 17.71 5.97 -2.15
N GLY A 32 16.83 4.98 -2.13
CA GLY A 32 15.63 4.99 -2.99
C GLY A 32 14.68 6.12 -2.61
N TYR A 33 14.47 6.32 -1.32
CA TYR A 33 13.62 7.41 -0.83
C TYR A 33 14.11 8.77 -1.36
N LYS A 34 15.41 9.01 -1.28
CA LYS A 34 16.00 10.26 -1.76
C LYS A 34 15.74 10.48 -3.25
N LYS A 35 15.74 9.42 -4.03
CA LYS A 35 15.54 9.46 -5.48
C LYS A 35 14.08 9.30 -5.90
N SER A 36 13.17 9.11 -4.96
CA SER A 36 11.76 8.82 -5.22
C SER A 36 11.58 7.52 -5.99
N ILE A 37 12.27 6.48 -5.54
CA ILE A 37 12.26 5.16 -6.17
C ILE A 37 12.11 4.10 -5.08
N MET A 38 11.24 3.11 -5.31
CA MET A 38 11.20 1.88 -4.52
C MET A 38 11.23 0.69 -5.45
N ASP A 39 11.95 -0.36 -5.04
CA ASP A 39 11.90 -1.62 -5.76
C ASP A 39 10.54 -2.27 -5.55
N ALA A 40 9.92 -2.72 -6.64
CA ALA A 40 8.71 -3.53 -6.56
C ALA A 40 9.16 -4.96 -6.32
N ILE A 41 9.30 -5.33 -5.04
CA ILE A 41 9.78 -6.65 -4.64
C ILE A 41 8.79 -7.75 -5.04
N ALA A 42 9.26 -8.99 -5.11
CA ALA A 42 8.46 -10.11 -5.61
C ALA A 42 7.09 -10.24 -4.94
N PRO A 43 6.95 -10.15 -3.60
CA PRO A 43 5.62 -10.24 -2.99
C PRO A 43 4.69 -9.12 -3.42
N PHE A 44 5.19 -7.90 -3.62
CA PHE A 44 4.37 -6.79 -4.10
C PHE A 44 3.94 -7.01 -5.54
N ARG A 45 4.84 -7.51 -6.39
CA ARG A 45 4.50 -7.82 -7.78
C ARG A 45 3.42 -8.88 -7.86
N SER A 46 3.53 -9.92 -7.02
CA SER A 46 2.51 -10.98 -6.96
C SER A 46 1.16 -10.43 -6.49
N PHE A 47 1.19 -9.54 -5.51
CA PHE A 47 -0.01 -8.87 -5.01
C PHE A 47 -0.73 -8.11 -6.13
N LEU A 48 0.01 -7.34 -6.92
CA LEU A 48 -0.58 -6.59 -8.03
C LEU A 48 -1.13 -7.52 -9.11
N LEU A 49 -0.41 -8.59 -9.41
CA LEU A 49 -0.84 -9.56 -10.43
C LEU A 49 -2.11 -10.29 -9.99
N GLU A 50 -2.14 -10.78 -8.76
CA GLU A 50 -3.27 -11.51 -8.20
C GLU A 50 -4.54 -10.67 -8.14
N ASN A 51 -4.40 -9.37 -7.97
CA ASN A 51 -5.54 -8.45 -7.92
C ASN A 51 -5.90 -7.86 -9.29
N GLY A 52 -5.24 -8.31 -10.35
CA GLY A 52 -5.53 -7.85 -11.70
C GLY A 52 -5.15 -6.40 -11.97
N ILE A 53 -4.20 -5.86 -11.20
CA ILE A 53 -3.81 -4.46 -11.30
C ILE A 53 -2.68 -4.27 -12.30
N HIS A 54 -1.62 -5.09 -12.22
CA HIS A 54 -0.44 -4.88 -13.05
C HIS A 54 0.40 -6.14 -13.17
N ASN A 55 0.96 -6.37 -14.36
CA ASN A 55 1.90 -7.44 -14.62
C ASN A 55 3.20 -6.85 -15.18
N TYR A 56 4.21 -6.75 -14.33
CA TYR A 56 5.50 -6.18 -14.73
C TYR A 56 6.18 -7.00 -15.83
N ASP A 57 5.94 -8.30 -15.88
CA ASP A 57 6.57 -9.16 -16.88
C ASP A 57 6.13 -8.81 -18.30
N GLU A 58 4.95 -8.24 -18.46
CA GLU A 58 4.43 -7.80 -19.75
C GLU A 58 4.74 -6.34 -20.04
N GLN A 59 5.31 -5.61 -19.09
CA GLN A 59 5.58 -4.19 -19.23
C GLN A 59 6.91 -3.95 -19.92
N LYS A 60 6.90 -3.08 -20.92
CA LYS A 60 8.14 -2.69 -21.59
C LYS A 60 8.90 -1.68 -20.74
N GLN A 61 10.23 -1.62 -20.94
CA GLN A 61 11.09 -0.68 -20.24
C GLN A 61 10.95 0.72 -20.83
N GLY A 62 11.07 1.72 -19.96
CA GLY A 62 11.12 3.12 -20.37
C GLY A 62 9.92 3.93 -19.91
N PRO A 63 10.06 5.27 -19.88
CA PRO A 63 9.04 6.16 -19.33
C PRO A 63 7.74 6.15 -20.13
N ASP A 64 7.79 5.81 -21.43
CA ASP A 64 6.59 5.79 -22.26
C ASP A 64 5.63 4.67 -21.88
N PHE A 65 6.10 3.68 -21.12
CA PHE A 65 5.31 2.52 -20.73
C PHE A 65 4.93 2.52 -19.26
N LYS A 66 5.19 3.61 -18.56
CA LYS A 66 4.82 3.74 -17.15
C LYS A 66 3.30 3.67 -16.99
N VAL A 67 2.87 2.90 -15.99
CA VAL A 67 1.45 2.78 -15.65
C VAL A 67 1.19 3.60 -14.39
N THR A 68 0.11 4.37 -14.40
CA THR A 68 -0.33 5.13 -13.23
C THR A 68 -1.63 4.52 -12.72
N PHE A 69 -1.69 4.23 -11.43
CA PHE A 69 -2.85 3.61 -10.81
C PHE A 69 -3.33 4.45 -9.62
N PRO A 70 -4.65 4.65 -9.46
CA PRO A 70 -5.14 5.46 -8.33
C PRO A 70 -4.74 4.88 -6.98
N ALA A 71 -4.43 5.74 -6.03
CA ALA A 71 -4.03 5.33 -4.69
C ALA A 71 -4.47 6.36 -3.65
N CYS A 72 -4.44 5.97 -2.38
CA CYS A 72 -4.73 6.86 -1.25
C CYS A 72 -3.78 6.56 -0.11
N PHE A 73 -3.34 7.62 0.59
CA PHE A 73 -2.71 7.46 1.88
C PHE A 73 -3.81 7.44 2.94
N VAL A 74 -3.88 6.38 3.73
CA VAL A 74 -4.86 6.25 4.80
C VAL A 74 -4.16 6.62 6.11
N LEU A 75 -4.41 7.84 6.58
CA LEU A 75 -3.75 8.40 7.75
C LEU A 75 -4.70 8.34 8.96
N PRO A 76 -4.16 8.47 10.17
CA PRO A 76 -5.03 8.48 11.36
C PRO A 76 -6.11 9.54 11.34
N ASP A 77 -5.83 10.71 10.77
CA ASP A 77 -6.74 11.86 10.81
C ASP A 77 -7.40 12.18 9.47
N LYS A 78 -6.94 11.58 8.37
CA LYS A 78 -7.49 11.92 7.04
C LYS A 78 -7.09 10.87 6.00
N ILE A 79 -7.72 10.97 4.84
CA ILE A 79 -7.40 10.16 3.67
C ILE A 79 -6.96 11.12 2.57
N VAL A 80 -5.81 10.86 1.97
CA VAL A 80 -5.24 11.73 0.94
C VAL A 80 -5.13 10.98 -0.37
N GLU A 81 -5.77 11.48 -1.42
CA GLU A 81 -5.67 10.85 -2.73
C GLU A 81 -4.32 11.10 -3.35
N THR A 82 -3.81 10.08 -4.04
CA THR A 82 -2.54 10.12 -4.74
C THR A 82 -2.59 9.17 -5.94
N SER A 83 -1.45 8.90 -6.51
CA SER A 83 -1.31 7.92 -7.57
C SER A 83 -0.05 7.11 -7.39
N ALA A 84 -0.11 5.86 -7.82
CA ALA A 84 1.04 4.97 -7.87
C ALA A 84 1.62 4.99 -9.28
N SER A 85 2.94 5.05 -9.37
CA SER A 85 3.66 4.91 -10.64
C SER A 85 4.30 3.53 -10.65
N LEU A 86 3.96 2.72 -11.65
CA LEU A 86 4.43 1.35 -11.80
C LEU A 86 5.22 1.29 -13.10
N TYR A 87 6.52 1.05 -13.01
CA TYR A 87 7.35 1.20 -14.19
C TYR A 87 8.60 0.32 -14.16
N ARG A 88 9.21 0.18 -15.34
CA ARG A 88 10.49 -0.48 -15.51
C ARG A 88 11.44 0.50 -16.20
N PRO A 89 12.54 0.92 -15.54
CA PRO A 89 13.45 1.90 -16.13
C PRO A 89 14.20 1.32 -17.35
N CYS A 90 14.74 2.19 -18.19
CA CYS A 90 15.55 1.78 -19.34
C CYS A 90 16.89 1.19 -18.92
N THR A 91 17.32 1.41 -17.69
CA THR A 91 18.61 0.98 -17.16
C THR A 91 18.47 -0.28 -16.31
N LYS A 92 19.59 -0.89 -15.96
CA LYS A 92 19.66 -2.01 -15.01
C LYS A 92 18.66 -3.13 -15.32
N GLN A 93 18.56 -3.52 -16.59
CA GLN A 93 17.68 -4.61 -17.04
C GLN A 93 16.19 -4.34 -16.78
N GLY A 94 15.85 -3.08 -16.42
CA GLY A 94 14.46 -2.72 -16.22
C GLY A 94 13.84 -3.31 -14.97
N ASP A 95 14.56 -3.30 -13.86
CA ASP A 95 14.05 -3.82 -12.60
C ASP A 95 12.72 -3.13 -12.23
N PRO A 96 11.68 -3.90 -11.87
CA PRO A 96 10.38 -3.31 -11.54
C PRO A 96 10.45 -2.31 -10.40
N ARG A 97 9.76 -1.19 -10.57
CA ARG A 97 9.77 -0.09 -9.60
C ARG A 97 8.38 0.43 -9.31
N VAL A 98 8.25 1.07 -8.16
CA VAL A 98 7.00 1.69 -7.73
C VAL A 98 7.32 2.97 -6.98
N TRP A 99 6.46 3.97 -7.11
CA TRP A 99 6.51 5.16 -6.28
C TRP A 99 5.09 5.70 -6.11
N PHE A 100 4.84 6.35 -4.98
CA PHE A 100 3.56 7.01 -4.71
C PHE A 100 3.80 8.50 -4.64
N ALA A 101 3.04 9.28 -5.42
CA ALA A 101 3.20 10.73 -5.45
C ALA A 101 2.99 11.33 -4.05
N GLY A 102 3.93 12.14 -3.59
CA GLY A 102 3.83 12.80 -2.29
C GLY A 102 4.19 11.92 -1.10
N LEU A 103 4.72 10.71 -1.33
CA LEU A 103 5.03 9.78 -0.24
C LEU A 103 5.91 10.40 0.85
N LYS A 104 6.83 11.28 0.48
CA LYS A 104 7.77 11.88 1.43
C LYS A 104 7.10 12.75 2.50
N SER A 105 5.86 13.17 2.26
CA SER A 105 5.10 13.92 3.26
C SER A 105 4.50 13.01 4.34
N TYR A 106 4.47 11.69 4.11
CA TYR A 106 3.72 10.76 4.96
C TYR A 106 4.55 9.60 5.48
N CYS A 107 5.81 9.49 5.10
CA CYS A 107 6.69 8.48 5.66
C CYS A 107 8.16 8.93 5.62
N ASN A 108 8.97 8.25 6.42
CA ASN A 108 10.42 8.42 6.44
C ASN A 108 11.08 7.19 5.84
N PRO A 109 12.34 7.27 5.44
CA PRO A 109 13.07 6.08 5.01
C PRO A 109 13.01 4.99 6.06
N CYS A 110 12.97 3.74 5.61
CA CYS A 110 12.91 2.55 6.46
C CYS A 110 11.59 2.34 7.19
N ASN A 111 10.59 3.21 7.00
CA ASN A 111 9.25 2.92 7.50
C ASN A 111 8.64 1.73 6.76
N LEU A 112 7.81 0.97 7.45
CA LEU A 112 7.10 -0.16 6.85
C LEU A 112 5.76 0.32 6.31
N LEU A 113 5.55 0.17 5.01
CA LEU A 113 4.27 0.50 4.38
C LEU A 113 3.46 -0.77 4.15
N GLY A 114 2.18 -0.74 4.52
CA GLY A 114 1.23 -1.79 4.19
C GLY A 114 0.33 -1.32 3.08
N ILE A 115 0.12 -2.17 2.08
CA ILE A 115 -0.68 -1.85 0.91
C ILE A 115 -1.84 -2.84 0.83
N VAL A 116 -3.06 -2.32 0.77
CA VAL A 116 -4.26 -3.13 0.53
C VAL A 116 -4.99 -2.57 -0.69
N THR A 117 -5.91 -3.33 -1.25
CA THR A 117 -6.61 -2.86 -2.44
C THR A 117 -8.05 -3.39 -2.48
N ASP A 118 -8.93 -2.60 -3.10
CA ASP A 118 -10.27 -3.02 -3.49
C ASP A 118 -10.32 -3.25 -5.01
N LYS A 119 -9.15 -3.34 -5.66
CA LYS A 119 -8.96 -3.49 -7.10
C LYS A 119 -9.24 -2.22 -7.88
N LYS A 120 -9.75 -1.17 -7.22
CA LYS A 120 -9.99 0.13 -7.84
C LYS A 120 -8.89 1.11 -7.49
N LYS A 121 -8.36 1.02 -6.26
CA LYS A 121 -7.28 1.86 -5.75
C LYS A 121 -6.34 1.05 -4.89
N LEU A 122 -5.14 1.54 -4.71
CA LEU A 122 -4.22 1.04 -3.70
C LEU A 122 -4.37 1.92 -2.47
N TYR A 123 -4.44 1.30 -1.29
CA TYR A 123 -4.54 2.02 -0.02
C TYR A 123 -3.27 1.80 0.76
N ILE A 124 -2.59 2.90 1.10
CA ILE A 124 -1.26 2.88 1.70
C ILE A 124 -1.35 3.29 3.16
N LEU A 125 -0.89 2.39 4.05
CA LEU A 125 -0.84 2.66 5.48
C LEU A 125 0.62 2.64 5.91
N ASN A 126 1.04 3.67 6.66
CA ASN A 126 2.37 3.67 7.25
C ASN A 126 2.31 2.93 8.58
N LEU A 127 2.69 1.65 8.57
CA LEU A 127 2.60 0.78 9.73
C LEU A 127 3.61 1.14 10.82
N SER A 128 4.56 2.02 10.52
CA SER A 128 5.54 2.50 11.50
C SER A 128 5.03 3.67 12.33
N LEU A 129 3.87 4.25 11.98
CA LEU A 129 3.31 5.35 12.78
C LEU A 129 2.72 4.81 14.08
N PRO A 130 3.00 5.46 15.23
CA PRO A 130 2.44 5.00 16.51
C PRO A 130 0.90 4.98 16.53
N ALA A 131 0.24 5.89 15.82
CA ALA A 131 -1.20 6.01 15.81
C ALA A 131 -1.86 5.31 14.62
N ILE A 132 -1.15 4.36 13.97
CA ILE A 132 -1.66 3.72 12.75
C ILE A 132 -3.01 3.03 12.97
N HIS A 133 -3.27 2.50 14.18
CA HIS A 133 -4.52 1.83 14.47
C HIS A 133 -5.74 2.74 14.29
N GLU A 134 -5.57 4.05 14.41
CA GLU A 134 -6.65 5.01 14.19
C GLU A 134 -7.08 5.08 12.73
N SER A 135 -6.23 4.63 11.82
CA SER A 135 -6.57 4.55 10.39
C SER A 135 -7.60 3.46 10.11
N LEU A 136 -7.84 2.57 11.08
CA LEU A 136 -8.74 1.44 10.93
C LEU A 136 -10.15 1.71 11.45
N GLN A 137 -10.48 2.95 11.78
CA GLN A 137 -11.82 3.27 12.25
C GLN A 137 -12.84 2.88 11.18
N PRO A 138 -13.88 2.09 11.56
CA PRO A 138 -14.85 1.59 10.57
C PRO A 138 -15.48 2.68 9.71
N TRP A 139 -15.79 3.83 10.31
CA TRP A 139 -16.38 4.94 9.56
C TRP A 139 -15.43 5.47 8.47
N LYS A 140 -14.14 5.46 8.73
CA LYS A 140 -13.15 5.94 7.77
C LYS A 140 -12.99 4.96 6.63
N LEU A 141 -12.87 3.67 6.95
CA LEU A 141 -12.69 2.63 5.94
C LEU A 141 -13.95 2.46 5.08
N SER A 142 -15.14 2.61 5.67
CA SER A 142 -16.36 2.48 4.90
C SER A 142 -16.53 3.58 3.86
N THR A 143 -15.93 4.75 4.07
CA THR A 143 -15.94 5.81 3.05
C THR A 143 -15.00 5.52 1.90
N ILE A 144 -14.03 4.62 2.11
CA ILE A 144 -13.09 4.20 1.06
C ILE A 144 -13.71 3.07 0.25
N SER A 145 -14.08 1.98 0.91
CA SER A 145 -14.66 0.83 0.25
C SER A 145 -15.41 -0.03 1.26
N PRO A 146 -16.64 -0.46 0.93
CA PRO A 146 -17.41 -1.34 1.82
C PRO A 146 -16.69 -2.65 2.15
N GLN A 147 -15.84 -3.15 1.26
CA GLN A 147 -15.18 -4.43 1.50
C GLN A 147 -14.18 -4.38 2.66
N PHE A 148 -13.80 -3.18 3.13
CA PHE A 148 -12.92 -3.04 4.28
C PHE A 148 -13.66 -3.00 5.60
N THR A 149 -14.99 -3.07 5.58
CA THR A 149 -15.79 -3.08 6.79
C THR A 149 -16.07 -4.50 7.26
N ASP A 150 -16.78 -4.62 8.38
CA ASP A 150 -17.08 -5.90 8.96
C ASP A 150 -18.04 -6.70 8.07
N ASN A 151 -17.69 -7.97 7.80
CA ASN A 151 -18.50 -8.85 6.97
C ASN A 151 -19.89 -9.12 7.57
N GLU A 152 -20.02 -9.10 8.89
CA GLU A 152 -21.30 -9.30 9.53
C GLU A 152 -22.30 -8.20 9.17
N THR A 153 -21.81 -6.98 9.02
CA THR A 153 -22.63 -5.86 8.59
C THR A 153 -23.14 -6.08 7.16
N GLU A 154 -22.28 -6.61 6.31
CA GLU A 154 -22.64 -6.87 4.91
C GLU A 154 -23.66 -8.01 4.77
N ALA A 155 -23.60 -8.99 5.66
CA ALA A 155 -24.50 -10.14 5.61
C ALA A 155 -25.95 -9.78 5.97
N GLN A 156 -26.15 -8.63 6.58
CA GLN A 156 -27.47 -8.17 6.96
C GLN A 156 -28.07 -7.28 5.88
#